data_16c9b40e019493ee3c34aa294fd038a4
#
_entry.id   16c9b40e019493ee3c34aa294fd038a4
#
_cell.length_a   1.000
_cell.length_b   1.000
_cell.length_c   1.000
_cell.angle_alpha   90.00
_cell.angle_beta   90.00
_cell.angle_gamma   90.00
#
_symmetry.space_group_name_H-M   'P 1'
#
loop_
_entity.id
_entity.type
_entity.pdbx_description
1 polymer ?
#
loop_
_entity_poly.entity_id
_entity_poly.type
_entity_poly.pdbx_seq_one_letter_code
_entity_poly.pdbx_strand_id
1 'polypeptide(L)'
;MQQYLDLLQHILDTGVHKSDRTGTGTQSCFGYQMRFDLQKGFPLVTTKKLHVKSIIHELLWFLQGDTNIKYLKENNVRIWDEWADENGDLGPVYGKQWRSWSGVDGKTVDQITELIQQIKKNPDSRRLIVSAWNVADLPKMALMPCHTIFQFYVAEGRLSCQLYQRSADVFLGVPFNIASYALLTLMIAQVCHLEPGEFIHTFGDVHIYSNHMEQVKLQLSRTPYPLPVMKLNPAVKDIFNFKFEDFTLENYVSHPAIKGAVAV
;
A
#
# COMPACT_ATOMS: atom_id res chain seq x y z
N MET A 1 0.05 -10.38 -12.90
CA MET A 1 0.21 -10.66 -11.42
C MET A 1 1.09 -11.88 -11.13
N GLN A 2 1.86 -12.32 -12.13
CA GLN A 2 2.77 -13.46 -11.93
C GLN A 2 3.81 -13.19 -10.84
N GLN A 3 4.34 -11.96 -10.77
CA GLN A 3 5.35 -11.54 -9.76
C GLN A 3 4.89 -11.82 -8.32
N TYR A 4 3.58 -11.63 -8.04
CA TYR A 4 3.02 -11.93 -6.72
C TYR A 4 2.94 -13.43 -6.45
N LEU A 5 2.58 -14.24 -7.45
CA LEU A 5 2.59 -15.70 -7.30
C LEU A 5 4.01 -16.25 -7.15
N ASP A 6 4.97 -15.67 -7.88
CA ASP A 6 6.38 -16.03 -7.77
C ASP A 6 6.91 -15.74 -6.35
N LEU A 7 6.49 -14.63 -5.73
CA LEU A 7 6.81 -14.34 -4.33
C LEU A 7 6.23 -15.39 -3.36
N LEU A 8 4.94 -15.74 -3.53
CA LEU A 8 4.31 -16.77 -2.69
C LEU A 8 5.07 -18.10 -2.80
N GLN A 9 5.40 -18.52 -4.03
CA GLN A 9 6.14 -19.75 -4.28
C GLN A 9 7.56 -19.67 -3.70
N HIS A 10 8.25 -18.54 -3.89
CA HIS A 10 9.59 -18.34 -3.33
C HIS A 10 9.62 -18.50 -1.80
N ILE A 11 8.62 -17.95 -1.09
CA ILE A 11 8.56 -18.12 0.37
C ILE A 11 8.29 -19.57 0.77
N LEU A 12 7.45 -20.30 0.02
CA LEU A 12 7.22 -21.72 0.29
C LEU A 12 8.47 -22.56 0.09
N ASP A 13 9.28 -22.24 -0.93
CA ASP A 13 10.45 -23.03 -1.31
C ASP A 13 11.70 -22.72 -0.47
N THR A 14 11.87 -21.44 -0.07
CA THR A 14 13.14 -20.96 0.53
C THR A 14 12.99 -20.34 1.90
N GLY A 15 11.75 -20.07 2.35
CA GLY A 15 11.47 -19.41 3.62
C GLY A 15 11.86 -20.26 4.83
N VAL A 16 12.30 -19.58 5.89
CA VAL A 16 12.63 -20.22 7.17
C VAL A 16 11.48 -20.03 8.16
N HIS A 17 11.30 -21.02 9.01
CA HIS A 17 10.28 -20.97 10.06
C HIS A 17 10.71 -20.02 11.17
N LYS A 18 9.82 -19.09 11.56
CA LYS A 18 10.06 -18.12 12.62
C LYS A 18 8.85 -18.01 13.54
N SER A 19 9.11 -17.82 14.84
CA SER A 19 8.10 -17.31 15.75
C SER A 19 7.82 -15.84 15.47
N ASP A 20 6.64 -15.38 15.84
CA ASP A 20 6.23 -13.98 15.71
C ASP A 20 5.52 -13.50 16.99
N ARG A 21 5.25 -12.19 17.05
CA ARG A 21 4.58 -11.55 18.19
C ARG A 21 3.19 -12.15 18.51
N THR A 22 2.48 -12.62 17.47
CA THR A 22 1.12 -13.17 17.61
C THR A 22 1.11 -14.63 18.08
N GLY A 23 2.24 -15.31 18.08
CA GLY A 23 2.35 -16.74 18.42
C GLY A 23 1.84 -17.69 17.31
N THR A 24 1.40 -17.15 16.16
CA THR A 24 0.92 -17.95 15.03
C THR A 24 2.06 -18.69 14.31
N GLY A 25 3.24 -18.10 14.29
CA GLY A 25 4.39 -18.54 13.50
C GLY A 25 4.29 -18.14 12.04
N THR A 26 5.45 -18.01 11.40
CA THR A 26 5.55 -17.60 10.00
C THR A 26 6.57 -18.45 9.26
N GLN A 27 6.42 -18.56 7.94
CA GLN A 27 7.47 -18.90 7.01
C GLN A 27 7.92 -17.63 6.31
N SER A 28 9.20 -17.28 6.42
CA SER A 28 9.70 -15.93 6.13
C SER A 28 10.98 -15.97 5.31
N CYS A 29 11.11 -15.00 4.38
CA CYS A 29 12.36 -14.64 3.71
C CYS A 29 12.74 -13.21 4.08
N PHE A 30 14.03 -12.88 4.02
CA PHE A 30 14.50 -11.53 4.23
C PHE A 30 15.06 -10.94 2.94
N GLY A 31 14.40 -9.89 2.47
CA GLY A 31 14.71 -9.22 1.22
C GLY A 31 14.05 -9.88 0.00
N TYR A 32 13.21 -9.11 -0.69
CA TYR A 32 12.62 -9.47 -1.98
C TYR A 32 12.18 -8.20 -2.71
N GLN A 33 12.03 -8.26 -4.04
CA GLN A 33 11.54 -7.14 -4.81
C GLN A 33 10.65 -7.61 -5.95
N MET A 34 9.50 -6.93 -6.13
CA MET A 34 8.61 -7.09 -7.29
C MET A 34 8.56 -5.80 -8.09
N ARG A 35 8.29 -5.91 -9.41
CA ARG A 35 8.08 -4.78 -10.31
C ARG A 35 6.79 -4.94 -11.09
N PHE A 36 6.04 -3.86 -11.20
CA PHE A 36 4.77 -3.80 -11.91
C PHE A 36 4.80 -2.62 -12.88
N ASP A 37 4.74 -2.91 -14.16
CA ASP A 37 4.59 -1.90 -15.21
C ASP A 37 3.12 -1.41 -15.23
N LEU A 38 2.90 -0.18 -14.79
CA LEU A 38 1.54 0.38 -14.65
C LEU A 38 0.88 0.70 -16.00
N GLN A 39 1.65 0.70 -17.09
CA GLN A 39 1.10 0.85 -18.45
C GLN A 39 0.45 -0.45 -18.95
N LYS A 40 0.80 -1.60 -18.37
CA LYS A 40 0.20 -2.90 -18.72
C LYS A 40 -1.12 -3.19 -18.02
N GLY A 41 -1.55 -2.29 -17.13
CA GLY A 41 -2.78 -2.41 -16.37
C GLY A 41 -2.56 -2.17 -14.88
N PHE A 42 -3.65 -2.12 -14.13
CA PHE A 42 -3.63 -1.89 -12.69
C PHE A 42 -3.28 -3.20 -11.96
N PRO A 43 -2.21 -3.24 -11.14
CA PRO A 43 -1.72 -4.46 -10.53
C PRO A 43 -2.60 -4.91 -9.35
N LEU A 44 -3.83 -5.29 -9.64
CA LEU A 44 -4.79 -5.85 -8.71
C LEU A 44 -4.77 -7.38 -8.82
N VAL A 45 -4.61 -8.07 -7.69
CA VAL A 45 -4.59 -9.54 -7.66
C VAL A 45 -5.90 -10.10 -8.20
N THR A 46 -5.81 -11.07 -9.13
CA THR A 46 -6.95 -11.72 -9.78
C THR A 46 -7.14 -13.18 -9.33
N THR A 47 -6.14 -13.77 -8.69
CA THR A 47 -6.21 -15.15 -8.17
C THR A 47 -7.05 -15.29 -6.89
N LYS A 48 -7.44 -14.18 -6.30
CA LYS A 48 -8.52 -14.05 -5.32
C LYS A 48 -9.16 -12.66 -5.43
N LYS A 49 -10.46 -12.58 -5.12
CA LYS A 49 -11.18 -11.30 -5.12
C LYS A 49 -10.70 -10.42 -3.96
N LEU A 50 -10.34 -9.17 -4.25
CA LEU A 50 -9.99 -8.15 -3.27
C LEU A 50 -11.14 -7.17 -3.05
N HIS A 51 -11.22 -6.59 -1.85
CA HIS A 51 -12.19 -5.56 -1.51
C HIS A 51 -11.63 -4.17 -1.87
N VAL A 52 -11.73 -3.81 -3.15
CA VAL A 52 -11.15 -2.58 -3.72
C VAL A 52 -11.66 -1.31 -3.04
N LYS A 53 -12.92 -1.32 -2.58
CA LYS A 53 -13.49 -0.21 -1.81
C LYS A 53 -12.63 0.13 -0.57
N SER A 54 -12.18 -0.88 0.17
CA SER A 54 -11.32 -0.65 1.34
C SER A 54 -9.98 -0.05 0.95
N ILE A 55 -9.37 -0.49 -0.15
CA ILE A 55 -8.09 0.03 -0.62
C ILE A 55 -8.19 1.51 -0.96
N ILE A 56 -9.24 1.91 -1.68
CA ILE A 56 -9.46 3.31 -2.08
C ILE A 56 -9.71 4.18 -0.85
N HIS A 57 -10.64 3.79 0.04
CA HIS A 57 -10.96 4.59 1.22
C HIS A 57 -9.77 4.69 2.18
N GLU A 58 -8.98 3.63 2.37
CA GLU A 58 -7.77 3.69 3.20
C GLU A 58 -6.76 4.70 2.65
N LEU A 59 -6.50 4.67 1.34
CA LEU A 59 -5.58 5.62 0.71
C LEU A 59 -6.09 7.07 0.82
N LEU A 60 -7.37 7.32 0.59
CA LEU A 60 -7.98 8.63 0.78
C LEU A 60 -7.87 9.10 2.23
N TRP A 61 -8.08 8.21 3.19
CA TRP A 61 -7.95 8.49 4.62
C TRP A 61 -6.50 8.86 4.99
N PHE A 62 -5.48 8.14 4.49
CA PHE A 62 -4.09 8.54 4.65
C PHE A 62 -3.80 9.93 4.06
N LEU A 63 -4.31 10.21 2.86
CA LEU A 63 -4.12 11.49 2.19
C LEU A 63 -4.83 12.66 2.90
N GLN A 64 -5.88 12.41 3.67
CA GLN A 64 -6.49 13.42 4.54
C GLN A 64 -5.68 13.70 5.82
N GLY A 65 -4.66 12.89 6.11
CA GLY A 65 -3.85 13.02 7.31
C GLY A 65 -4.56 12.56 8.59
N ASP A 66 -5.67 11.86 8.43
CA ASP A 66 -6.50 11.37 9.54
C ASP A 66 -5.88 10.12 10.18
N THR A 67 -6.13 9.94 11.47
CA THR A 67 -5.69 8.79 12.27
C THR A 67 -6.84 8.12 13.01
N ASN A 68 -8.04 8.71 12.93
CA ASN A 68 -9.25 8.16 13.51
C ASN A 68 -10.02 7.34 12.48
N ILE A 69 -10.47 6.15 12.85
CA ILE A 69 -11.16 5.22 11.94
C ILE A 69 -12.63 5.57 11.66
N LYS A 70 -13.14 6.69 12.19
CA LYS A 70 -14.54 7.11 12.00
C LYS A 70 -14.91 7.18 10.52
N TYR A 71 -14.10 7.86 9.69
CA TYR A 71 -14.30 7.93 8.24
C TYR A 71 -14.37 6.53 7.59
N LEU A 72 -13.47 5.63 8.00
CA LEU A 72 -13.45 4.26 7.48
C LEU A 72 -14.73 3.50 7.85
N LYS A 73 -15.17 3.60 9.12
CA LYS A 73 -16.41 2.97 9.60
C LYS A 73 -17.65 3.51 8.87
N GLU A 74 -17.76 4.81 8.67
CA GLU A 74 -18.86 5.46 7.93
C GLU A 74 -18.93 4.95 6.48
N ASN A 75 -17.81 4.52 5.91
CA ASN A 75 -17.74 3.94 4.58
C ASN A 75 -17.76 2.40 4.57
N ASN A 76 -18.07 1.74 5.71
CA ASN A 76 -18.09 0.28 5.88
C ASN A 76 -16.72 -0.38 5.60
N VAL A 77 -15.62 0.30 5.94
CA VAL A 77 -14.24 -0.21 5.90
C VAL A 77 -13.81 -0.51 7.33
N ARG A 78 -13.43 -1.76 7.60
CA ARG A 78 -13.16 -2.26 8.95
C ARG A 78 -11.75 -2.82 9.13
N ILE A 79 -10.86 -2.56 8.18
CA ILE A 79 -9.52 -3.16 8.17
C ILE A 79 -8.58 -2.62 9.26
N TRP A 80 -9.01 -1.63 10.03
CA TRP A 80 -8.28 -1.02 11.14
C TRP A 80 -8.99 -1.16 12.50
N ASP A 81 -10.17 -1.78 12.55
CA ASP A 81 -11.00 -1.87 13.77
C ASP A 81 -10.27 -2.55 14.96
N GLU A 82 -9.38 -3.53 14.68
CA GLU A 82 -8.69 -4.33 15.68
C GLU A 82 -7.56 -3.58 16.40
N TRP A 83 -7.07 -2.47 15.83
CA TRP A 83 -5.96 -1.69 16.38
C TRP A 83 -6.40 -0.35 17.00
N ALA A 84 -7.59 0.11 16.70
CA ALA A 84 -8.08 1.40 17.20
C ALA A 84 -8.46 1.30 18.68
N ASP A 85 -8.22 2.40 19.41
CA ASP A 85 -8.66 2.52 20.79
C ASP A 85 -10.19 2.68 20.89
N GLU A 86 -10.71 2.87 22.10
CA GLU A 86 -12.14 3.06 22.38
C GLU A 86 -12.76 4.29 21.69
N ASN A 87 -11.93 5.30 21.38
CA ASN A 87 -12.32 6.52 20.66
C ASN A 87 -12.16 6.39 19.14
N GLY A 88 -11.62 5.26 18.67
CA GLY A 88 -11.35 5.00 17.27
C GLY A 88 -10.03 5.61 16.79
N ASP A 89 -9.13 6.01 17.67
CA ASP A 89 -7.83 6.58 17.32
C ASP A 89 -6.74 5.50 17.25
N LEU A 90 -5.80 5.72 16.33
CA LEU A 90 -4.64 4.85 16.10
C LEU A 90 -3.31 5.49 16.50
N GLY A 91 -3.37 6.72 17.04
CA GLY A 91 -2.17 7.51 17.26
C GLY A 91 -1.57 8.04 15.94
N PRO A 92 -0.33 8.56 15.97
CA PRO A 92 0.26 9.27 14.84
C PRO A 92 0.73 8.36 13.70
N VAL A 93 -0.15 7.47 13.18
CA VAL A 93 0.14 6.54 12.10
C VAL A 93 0.19 7.24 10.73
N TYR A 94 0.44 6.52 9.68
CA TYR A 94 0.63 6.90 8.27
C TYR A 94 0.15 8.30 7.84
N GLY A 95 -1.14 8.58 7.94
CA GLY A 95 -1.73 9.86 7.51
C GLY A 95 -1.12 11.06 8.23
N LYS A 96 -0.96 10.95 9.55
CA LYS A 96 -0.31 12.00 10.36
C LYS A 96 1.14 12.23 9.92
N GLN A 97 1.90 11.18 9.67
CA GLN A 97 3.30 11.31 9.25
C GLN A 97 3.41 11.89 7.83
N TRP A 98 2.54 11.47 6.92
CA TRP A 98 2.56 11.95 5.54
C TRP A 98 2.18 13.43 5.42
N ARG A 99 1.19 13.88 6.21
CA ARG A 99 0.54 15.18 6.04
C ARG A 99 0.89 16.22 7.10
N SER A 100 1.40 15.80 8.23
CA SER A 100 1.64 16.69 9.36
C SER A 100 2.75 16.15 10.27
N TRP A 101 3.90 15.80 9.67
CA TRP A 101 5.10 15.38 10.40
C TRP A 101 5.51 16.48 11.37
N SER A 102 5.66 16.13 12.65
CA SER A 102 6.08 17.09 13.67
C SER A 102 7.56 17.41 13.54
N GLY A 103 7.86 18.65 13.19
CA GLY A 103 9.22 19.19 13.09
C GLY A 103 9.65 19.90 14.38
N VAL A 104 10.83 20.56 14.31
CA VAL A 104 11.36 21.40 15.39
C VAL A 104 10.49 22.64 15.53
N ASP A 105 10.42 23.20 16.74
CA ASP A 105 9.67 24.46 17.03
C ASP A 105 8.17 24.40 16.77
N GLY A 106 7.55 23.21 16.86
CA GLY A 106 6.12 23.02 16.66
C GLY A 106 5.63 23.21 15.22
N LYS A 107 6.54 23.34 14.26
CA LYS A 107 6.20 23.38 12.84
C LYS A 107 5.87 21.95 12.36
N THR A 108 4.98 21.88 11.38
CA THR A 108 4.62 20.63 10.72
C THR A 108 5.08 20.63 9.28
N VAL A 109 5.43 19.45 8.76
CA VAL A 109 5.82 19.24 7.37
C VAL A 109 4.75 18.38 6.70
N ASP A 110 4.18 18.87 5.62
CA ASP A 110 3.29 18.11 4.74
C ASP A 110 4.12 17.51 3.61
N GLN A 111 4.59 16.26 3.83
CA GLN A 111 5.47 15.56 2.91
C GLN A 111 4.83 15.34 1.52
N ILE A 112 3.49 15.11 1.46
CA ILE A 112 2.80 14.88 0.19
C ILE A 112 2.72 16.16 -0.63
N THR A 113 2.39 17.29 0.00
CA THR A 113 2.38 18.58 -0.68
C THR A 113 3.77 18.96 -1.19
N GLU A 114 4.79 18.81 -0.35
CA GLU A 114 6.18 19.09 -0.74
C GLU A 114 6.66 18.17 -1.88
N LEU A 115 6.34 16.88 -1.81
CA LEU A 115 6.66 15.91 -2.87
C LEU A 115 6.09 16.34 -4.22
N ILE A 116 4.79 16.67 -4.28
CA ILE A 116 4.12 17.11 -5.52
C ILE A 116 4.73 18.38 -6.07
N GLN A 117 5.03 19.35 -5.20
CA GLN A 117 5.72 20.58 -5.59
C GLN A 117 7.12 20.31 -6.15
N GLN A 118 7.87 19.39 -5.53
CA GLN A 118 9.21 19.00 -5.99
C GLN A 118 9.16 18.28 -7.33
N ILE A 119 8.22 17.35 -7.54
CA ILE A 119 8.04 16.67 -8.83
C ILE A 119 7.79 17.69 -9.94
N LYS A 120 6.91 18.68 -9.70
CA LYS A 120 6.58 19.71 -10.70
C LYS A 120 7.74 20.67 -10.96
N LYS A 121 8.51 21.03 -9.94
CA LYS A 121 9.59 22.04 -10.04
C LYS A 121 10.93 21.43 -10.48
N ASN A 122 11.26 20.24 -10.00
CA ASN A 122 12.53 19.57 -10.22
C ASN A 122 12.32 18.05 -10.30
N PRO A 123 11.79 17.53 -11.42
CA PRO A 123 11.51 16.11 -11.58
C PRO A 123 12.75 15.21 -11.47
N ASP A 124 13.95 15.72 -11.75
CA ASP A 124 15.22 14.99 -11.64
C ASP A 124 15.73 14.87 -10.19
N SER A 125 14.99 15.38 -9.22
CA SER A 125 15.38 15.32 -7.81
C SER A 125 15.46 13.86 -7.33
N ARG A 126 16.54 13.54 -6.60
CA ARG A 126 16.70 12.26 -5.90
C ARG A 126 16.11 12.27 -4.49
N ARG A 127 15.40 13.35 -4.13
CA ARG A 127 14.81 13.59 -2.80
C ARG A 127 13.27 13.52 -2.81
N LEU A 128 12.71 12.84 -3.80
CA LEU A 128 11.26 12.63 -3.93
C LEU A 128 10.83 11.49 -2.99
N ILE A 129 10.90 11.72 -1.69
CA ILE A 129 10.77 10.69 -0.64
C ILE A 129 9.69 11.12 0.35
N VAL A 130 8.90 10.14 0.81
CA VAL A 130 7.97 10.25 1.93
C VAL A 130 8.27 9.15 2.94
N SER A 131 8.39 9.50 4.21
CA SER A 131 8.62 8.57 5.31
C SER A 131 7.45 8.54 6.28
N ALA A 132 7.01 7.34 6.66
CA ALA A 132 6.10 7.13 7.77
C ALA A 132 6.82 6.70 9.05
N TRP A 133 8.12 6.35 8.95
CA TRP A 133 8.92 5.86 10.07
C TRP A 133 9.50 7.01 10.89
N ASN A 134 8.70 7.56 11.79
CA ASN A 134 9.13 8.60 12.74
C ASN A 134 9.50 7.96 14.07
N VAL A 135 10.80 7.81 14.31
CA VAL A 135 11.35 7.11 15.50
C VAL A 135 10.81 7.71 16.81
N ALA A 136 10.60 9.02 16.88
CA ALA A 136 10.08 9.70 18.07
C ALA A 136 8.59 9.42 18.34
N ASP A 137 7.84 9.03 17.33
CA ASP A 137 6.40 8.79 17.43
C ASP A 137 6.03 7.29 17.48
N LEU A 138 6.97 6.37 17.15
CA LEU A 138 6.69 4.92 17.14
C LEU A 138 6.02 4.41 18.42
N PRO A 139 6.45 4.83 19.64
CA PRO A 139 5.82 4.35 20.88
C PRO A 139 4.36 4.79 21.08
N LYS A 140 3.90 5.79 20.31
CA LYS A 140 2.54 6.36 20.40
C LYS A 140 1.59 5.76 19.34
N MET A 141 2.11 4.92 18.45
CA MET A 141 1.34 4.33 17.35
C MET A 141 0.72 3.00 17.80
N ALA A 142 -0.56 2.80 17.53
CA ALA A 142 -1.23 1.52 17.77
C ALA A 142 -0.59 0.39 16.93
N LEU A 143 -0.10 0.72 15.74
CA LEU A 143 0.66 -0.18 14.88
C LEU A 143 1.81 0.59 14.21
N MET A 144 3.05 0.15 14.46
CA MET A 144 4.23 0.73 13.80
C MET A 144 4.17 0.49 12.29
N PRO A 145 4.48 1.50 11.46
CA PRO A 145 4.33 1.41 10.01
C PRO A 145 5.05 0.21 9.39
N CYS A 146 4.33 -0.65 8.69
CA CYS A 146 4.90 -1.74 7.90
C CYS A 146 5.50 -1.22 6.59
N HIS A 147 4.77 -0.40 5.85
CA HIS A 147 5.28 0.34 4.69
C HIS A 147 5.87 1.67 5.17
N THR A 148 7.20 1.69 5.30
CA THR A 148 7.94 2.68 6.08
C THR A 148 8.36 3.90 5.29
N ILE A 149 8.77 3.71 4.03
CA ILE A 149 9.29 4.77 3.16
C ILE A 149 8.97 4.45 1.71
N PHE A 150 8.64 5.47 0.94
CA PHE A 150 8.51 5.35 -0.50
C PHE A 150 9.16 6.52 -1.21
N GLN A 151 9.67 6.25 -2.41
CA GLN A 151 10.41 7.19 -3.24
C GLN A 151 9.84 7.20 -4.64
N PHE A 152 9.77 8.40 -5.22
CA PHE A 152 9.39 8.57 -6.61
C PHE A 152 10.59 8.86 -7.50
N TYR A 153 10.44 8.51 -8.76
CA TYR A 153 11.44 8.73 -9.81
C TYR A 153 10.72 9.13 -11.09
N VAL A 154 11.20 10.21 -11.71
CA VAL A 154 10.69 10.68 -12.99
C VAL A 154 11.73 10.45 -14.08
N ALA A 155 11.34 9.79 -15.14
CA ALA A 155 12.17 9.62 -16.34
C ALA A 155 11.28 9.52 -17.57
N GLU A 156 11.69 10.13 -18.67
CA GLU A 156 10.98 10.08 -19.96
C GLU A 156 9.48 10.43 -19.85
N GLY A 157 9.16 11.42 -19.01
CA GLY A 157 7.77 11.84 -18.76
C GLY A 157 6.93 10.87 -17.94
N ARG A 158 7.54 9.85 -17.32
CA ARG A 158 6.87 8.83 -16.53
C ARG A 158 7.25 8.91 -15.06
N LEU A 159 6.26 8.67 -14.19
CA LEU A 159 6.43 8.62 -12.73
C LEU A 159 6.43 7.17 -12.26
N SER A 160 7.51 6.75 -11.62
CA SER A 160 7.63 5.47 -10.94
C SER A 160 7.69 5.65 -9.42
N CYS A 161 7.23 4.64 -8.68
CA CYS A 161 7.27 4.62 -7.22
C CYS A 161 7.97 3.37 -6.73
N GLN A 162 8.88 3.50 -5.76
CA GLN A 162 9.44 2.38 -5.02
C GLN A 162 9.03 2.47 -3.56
N LEU A 163 8.38 1.42 -3.06
CA LEU A 163 8.04 1.24 -1.64
C LEU A 163 9.04 0.30 -0.97
N TYR A 164 9.51 0.66 0.24
CA TYR A 164 10.11 -0.28 1.17
C TYR A 164 9.13 -0.63 2.29
N GLN A 165 8.79 -1.90 2.37
CA GLN A 165 7.94 -2.49 3.41
C GLN A 165 8.77 -3.40 4.31
N ARG A 166 8.93 -3.00 5.60
CA ARG A 166 9.79 -3.71 6.55
C ARG A 166 9.27 -5.07 7.00
N SER A 167 7.94 -5.22 6.99
CA SER A 167 7.22 -6.42 7.43
C SER A 167 5.98 -6.60 6.55
N ALA A 168 5.81 -7.78 5.97
CA ALA A 168 4.83 -8.00 4.93
C ALA A 168 4.14 -9.36 5.05
N ASP A 169 2.89 -9.36 5.54
CA ASP A 169 1.97 -10.50 5.36
C ASP A 169 1.60 -10.61 3.88
N VAL A 170 2.18 -11.62 3.23
CA VAL A 170 2.04 -11.76 1.78
C VAL A 170 0.63 -12.21 1.38
N PHE A 171 -0.07 -12.92 2.25
CA PHE A 171 -1.40 -13.41 1.91
C PHE A 171 -2.49 -12.34 2.06
N LEU A 172 -2.57 -11.65 3.19
CA LEU A 172 -3.61 -10.64 3.44
C LEU A 172 -3.18 -9.23 3.04
N GLY A 173 -2.01 -8.77 3.52
CA GLY A 173 -1.60 -7.36 3.42
C GLY A 173 -1.03 -6.97 2.05
N VAL A 174 -0.07 -7.74 1.53
CA VAL A 174 0.67 -7.37 0.30
C VAL A 174 -0.24 -7.08 -0.90
N PRO A 175 -1.31 -7.85 -1.19
CA PRO A 175 -2.22 -7.53 -2.28
C PRO A 175 -2.87 -6.14 -2.16
N PHE A 176 -3.20 -5.71 -0.94
CA PHE A 176 -3.73 -4.37 -0.65
C PHE A 176 -2.65 -3.31 -0.87
N ASN A 177 -1.43 -3.54 -0.37
CA ASN A 177 -0.33 -2.59 -0.48
C ASN A 177 0.09 -2.38 -1.95
N ILE A 178 0.15 -3.46 -2.77
CA ILE A 178 0.42 -3.34 -4.22
C ILE A 178 -0.59 -2.38 -4.87
N ALA A 179 -1.88 -2.64 -4.67
CA ALA A 179 -2.93 -1.85 -5.29
C ALA A 179 -2.97 -0.41 -4.76
N SER A 180 -2.77 -0.21 -3.44
CA SER A 180 -2.77 1.12 -2.81
C SER A 180 -1.65 2.00 -3.34
N TYR A 181 -0.41 1.51 -3.41
CA TYR A 181 0.72 2.32 -3.90
C TYR A 181 0.73 2.47 -5.42
N ALA A 182 0.23 1.49 -6.17
CA ALA A 182 -0.04 1.67 -7.59
C ALA A 182 -1.07 2.79 -7.81
N LEU A 183 -2.16 2.80 -7.04
CA LEU A 183 -3.18 3.85 -7.11
C LEU A 183 -2.61 5.22 -6.74
N LEU A 184 -1.83 5.32 -5.65
CA LEU A 184 -1.14 6.55 -5.27
C LEU A 184 -0.24 7.06 -6.40
N THR A 185 0.46 6.15 -7.09
CA THR A 185 1.33 6.51 -8.23
C THR A 185 0.51 7.08 -9.39
N LEU A 186 -0.64 6.47 -9.73
CA LEU A 186 -1.56 6.99 -10.75
C LEU A 186 -2.08 8.39 -10.38
N MET A 187 -2.48 8.60 -9.11
CA MET A 187 -2.99 9.89 -8.62
C MET A 187 -1.93 10.98 -8.72
N ILE A 188 -0.71 10.72 -8.24
CA ILE A 188 0.39 11.70 -8.30
C ILE A 188 0.79 11.97 -9.75
N ALA A 189 0.87 10.94 -10.61
CA ALA A 189 1.16 11.12 -12.03
C ALA A 189 0.14 12.08 -12.67
N GLN A 190 -1.17 11.85 -12.45
CA GLN A 190 -2.22 12.72 -12.98
C GLN A 190 -2.07 14.18 -12.54
N VAL A 191 -1.91 14.45 -11.23
CA VAL A 191 -1.83 15.83 -10.73
C VAL A 191 -0.52 16.53 -11.07
N CYS A 192 0.51 15.74 -11.44
CA CYS A 192 1.79 16.25 -11.92
C CYS A 192 1.93 16.27 -13.46
N HIS A 193 0.87 15.88 -14.21
CA HIS A 193 0.87 15.79 -15.67
C HIS A 193 1.95 14.86 -16.24
N LEU A 194 2.16 13.72 -15.58
CA LEU A 194 3.08 12.65 -15.96
C LEU A 194 2.29 11.38 -16.32
N GLU A 195 2.91 10.52 -17.13
CA GLU A 195 2.40 9.17 -17.35
C GLU A 195 2.82 8.24 -16.20
N PRO A 196 2.03 7.23 -15.84
CA PRO A 196 2.47 6.24 -14.88
C PRO A 196 3.60 5.37 -15.46
N GLY A 197 4.63 5.12 -14.64
CA GLY A 197 5.75 4.25 -14.96
C GLY A 197 5.63 2.89 -14.28
N GLU A 198 6.53 2.58 -13.34
CA GLU A 198 6.52 1.32 -12.59
C GLU A 198 6.15 1.54 -11.12
N PHE A 199 5.50 0.55 -10.52
CA PHE A 199 5.49 0.37 -9.08
C PHE A 199 6.48 -0.74 -8.71
N ILE A 200 7.41 -0.42 -7.81
CA ILE A 200 8.46 -1.32 -7.32
C ILE A 200 8.21 -1.55 -5.84
N HIS A 201 7.99 -2.80 -5.46
CA HIS A 201 7.72 -3.19 -4.08
C HIS A 201 8.92 -3.96 -3.51
N THR A 202 9.64 -3.33 -2.61
CA THR A 202 10.81 -3.88 -1.93
C THR A 202 10.45 -4.25 -0.50
N PHE A 203 10.89 -5.42 -0.06
CA PHE A 203 10.54 -5.99 1.24
C PHE A 203 11.74 -6.20 2.14
N GLY A 204 11.53 -6.05 3.44
CA GLY A 204 12.37 -6.58 4.49
C GLY A 204 11.97 -8.01 4.85
N ASP A 205 11.34 -8.21 6.02
CA ASP A 205 10.76 -9.51 6.40
C ASP A 205 9.45 -9.73 5.63
N VAL A 206 9.46 -10.67 4.70
CA VAL A 206 8.32 -11.03 3.87
C VAL A 206 7.89 -12.45 4.21
N HIS A 207 6.63 -12.63 4.63
CA HIS A 207 6.23 -13.88 5.28
C HIS A 207 4.79 -14.31 4.95
N ILE A 208 4.58 -15.61 5.12
CA ILE A 208 3.27 -16.27 5.14
C ILE A 208 3.04 -16.77 6.56
N TYR A 209 1.94 -16.37 7.20
CA TYR A 209 1.54 -16.92 8.49
C TYR A 209 1.21 -18.41 8.38
N SER A 210 1.55 -19.19 9.42
CA SER A 210 1.36 -20.64 9.42
C SER A 210 -0.09 -21.06 9.20
N ASN A 211 -1.05 -20.26 9.65
CA ASN A 211 -2.49 -20.47 9.45
C ASN A 211 -3.00 -20.11 8.04
N HIS A 212 -2.14 -19.62 7.14
CA HIS A 212 -2.48 -19.28 5.76
C HIS A 212 -1.90 -20.24 4.71
N MET A 213 -1.21 -21.29 5.11
CA MET A 213 -0.49 -22.18 4.18
C MET A 213 -1.43 -22.84 3.15
N GLU A 214 -2.60 -23.33 3.60
CA GLU A 214 -3.56 -23.97 2.69
C GLU A 214 -4.21 -22.95 1.74
N GLN A 215 -4.46 -21.75 2.21
CA GLN A 215 -4.99 -20.63 1.41
C GLN A 215 -3.99 -20.24 0.31
N VAL A 216 -2.69 -20.19 0.64
CA VAL A 216 -1.62 -19.87 -0.32
C VAL A 216 -1.50 -20.97 -1.37
N LYS A 217 -1.52 -22.24 -0.98
CA LYS A 217 -1.52 -23.38 -1.94
C LYS A 217 -2.72 -23.31 -2.88
N LEU A 218 -3.92 -23.03 -2.35
CA LEU A 218 -5.12 -22.83 -3.16
C LEU A 218 -4.94 -21.64 -4.12
N GLN A 219 -4.37 -20.52 -3.66
CA GLN A 219 -4.16 -19.35 -4.51
C GLN A 219 -3.15 -19.63 -5.63
N LEU A 220 -2.08 -20.37 -5.36
CA LEU A 220 -1.08 -20.79 -6.33
C LEU A 220 -1.62 -21.77 -7.40
N SER A 221 -2.66 -22.55 -7.07
CA SER A 221 -3.32 -23.44 -8.05
C SER A 221 -4.17 -22.69 -9.08
N ARG A 222 -4.34 -21.36 -8.95
CA ARG A 222 -5.21 -20.56 -9.81
C ARG A 222 -4.42 -19.79 -10.85
N THR A 223 -4.87 -19.84 -12.10
CA THR A 223 -4.28 -19.03 -13.18
C THR A 223 -4.76 -17.57 -13.07
N PRO A 224 -3.86 -16.58 -13.09
CA PRO A 224 -4.25 -15.18 -13.10
C PRO A 224 -5.06 -14.79 -14.34
N TYR A 225 -6.09 -13.96 -14.15
CA TYR A 225 -6.76 -13.26 -15.26
C TYR A 225 -5.95 -12.03 -15.70
N PRO A 226 -6.26 -11.46 -16.87
CA PRO A 226 -5.70 -10.18 -17.30
C PRO A 226 -5.88 -9.08 -16.25
N LEU A 227 -4.95 -8.13 -16.22
CA LEU A 227 -5.02 -6.99 -15.31
C LEU A 227 -6.22 -6.10 -15.66
N PRO A 228 -6.94 -5.58 -14.66
CA PRO A 228 -7.96 -4.57 -14.86
C PRO A 228 -7.34 -3.21 -15.18
N VAL A 229 -8.20 -2.25 -15.50
CA VAL A 229 -7.83 -0.85 -15.71
C VAL A 229 -8.43 -0.01 -14.59
N MET A 230 -7.62 0.81 -13.95
CA MET A 230 -8.09 1.83 -13.01
C MET A 230 -8.13 3.18 -13.72
N LYS A 231 -9.32 3.75 -13.86
CA LYS A 231 -9.51 5.11 -14.39
C LYS A 231 -9.76 6.09 -13.27
N LEU A 232 -9.10 7.23 -13.37
CA LEU A 232 -9.27 8.35 -12.46
C LEU A 232 -10.05 9.45 -13.18
N ASN A 233 -10.91 10.18 -12.46
CA ASN A 233 -11.61 11.34 -13.00
C ASN A 233 -10.58 12.41 -13.42
N PRO A 234 -10.45 12.72 -14.73
CA PRO A 234 -9.44 13.63 -15.23
C PRO A 234 -9.68 15.11 -14.82
N ALA A 235 -10.87 15.42 -14.31
CA ALA A 235 -11.18 16.76 -13.81
C ALA A 235 -10.49 17.08 -12.48
N VAL A 236 -10.10 16.06 -11.69
CA VAL A 236 -9.41 16.26 -10.42
C VAL A 236 -7.96 16.65 -10.66
N LYS A 237 -7.57 17.84 -10.19
CA LYS A 237 -6.23 18.44 -10.36
C LYS A 237 -5.43 18.58 -9.07
N ASP A 238 -6.07 18.34 -7.94
CA ASP A 238 -5.45 18.34 -6.62
C ASP A 238 -5.65 16.96 -5.98
N ILE A 239 -4.58 16.35 -5.49
CA ILE A 239 -4.61 14.99 -4.94
C ILE A 239 -5.55 14.88 -3.73
N PHE A 240 -5.73 15.96 -2.98
CA PHE A 240 -6.57 15.99 -1.78
C PHE A 240 -8.06 16.15 -2.08
N ASN A 241 -8.42 16.41 -3.34
CA ASN A 241 -9.79 16.56 -3.79
C ASN A 241 -10.39 15.29 -4.37
N PHE A 242 -9.60 14.21 -4.51
CA PHE A 242 -10.13 12.92 -4.93
C PHE A 242 -11.15 12.38 -3.90
N LYS A 243 -12.24 11.85 -4.43
CA LYS A 243 -13.29 11.14 -3.69
C LYS A 243 -13.42 9.73 -4.24
N PHE A 244 -14.10 8.85 -3.51
CA PHE A 244 -14.29 7.46 -3.93
C PHE A 244 -14.89 7.34 -5.35
N GLU A 245 -15.82 8.24 -5.70
CA GLU A 245 -16.52 8.26 -6.99
C GLU A 245 -15.62 8.65 -8.17
N ASP A 246 -14.44 9.17 -7.91
CA ASP A 246 -13.46 9.56 -8.94
C ASP A 246 -12.64 8.36 -9.47
N PHE A 247 -12.84 7.17 -8.90
CA PHE A 247 -12.14 5.96 -9.28
C PHE A 247 -13.09 4.97 -9.95
N THR A 248 -12.76 4.55 -11.16
CA THR A 248 -13.53 3.54 -11.89
C THR A 248 -12.63 2.35 -12.23
N LEU A 249 -12.95 1.18 -11.66
CA LEU A 249 -12.26 -0.06 -11.97
C LEU A 249 -12.98 -0.79 -13.10
N GLU A 250 -12.31 -0.94 -14.24
CA GLU A 250 -12.86 -1.63 -15.42
C GLU A 250 -12.22 -3.00 -15.61
N ASN A 251 -13.00 -3.96 -16.11
CA ASN A 251 -12.56 -5.30 -16.50
C ASN A 251 -11.92 -6.12 -15.35
N TYR A 252 -12.31 -5.88 -14.11
CA TYR A 252 -11.84 -6.70 -13.00
C TYR A 252 -12.55 -8.04 -12.95
N VAL A 253 -11.89 -9.07 -13.48
CA VAL A 253 -12.29 -10.48 -13.34
C VAL A 253 -11.34 -11.13 -12.35
N SER A 254 -11.88 -11.85 -11.37
CA SER A 254 -11.09 -12.52 -10.36
C SER A 254 -11.69 -13.87 -9.96
N HIS A 255 -10.84 -14.76 -9.47
CA HIS A 255 -11.31 -15.95 -8.75
C HIS A 255 -12.04 -15.54 -7.45
N PRO A 256 -12.87 -16.42 -6.88
CA PRO A 256 -13.53 -16.16 -5.62
C PRO A 256 -12.54 -15.77 -4.50
N ALA A 257 -13.02 -14.98 -3.54
CA ALA A 257 -12.24 -14.63 -2.36
C ALA A 257 -11.75 -15.87 -1.60
N ILE A 258 -10.58 -15.78 -1.01
CA ILE A 258 -10.06 -16.77 -0.07
C ILE A 258 -9.96 -16.08 1.28
N LYS A 259 -10.70 -16.61 2.28
CA LYS A 259 -10.70 -16.05 3.64
C LYS A 259 -9.43 -16.49 4.39
N GLY A 260 -8.87 -15.59 5.18
CA GLY A 260 -7.80 -15.86 6.14
C GLY A 260 -8.08 -15.13 7.45
N ALA A 261 -7.69 -15.72 8.57
CA ALA A 261 -7.78 -15.05 9.87
C ALA A 261 -6.63 -14.04 10.00
N VAL A 262 -6.93 -12.86 10.51
CA VAL A 262 -5.89 -11.86 10.82
C VAL A 262 -5.10 -12.34 12.04
N ALA A 263 -3.76 -12.25 11.99
CA ALA A 263 -2.90 -12.50 13.14
C ALA A 263 -2.70 -11.18 13.91
N VAL A 264 -3.21 -11.11 15.14
CA VAL A 264 -3.22 -9.93 16.03
C VAL A 264 -2.46 -10.18 17.33
#